data_554825cdd3f2d2359b44f2bf2aad8c1f
#
_entry.id   554825cdd3f2d2359b44f2bf2aad8c1f
#
_cell.length_a   1.000
_cell.length_b   1.000
_cell.length_c   1.000
_cell.angle_alpha   90.00
_cell.angle_beta   90.00
_cell.angle_gamma   90.00
#
_symmetry.space_group_name_H-M   'P 1'
#
loop_
_entity.id
_entity.type
_entity.pdbx_description
1 polymer ?
#
loop_
_entity_poly.entity_id
_entity_poly.type
_entity_poly.pdbx_seq_one_letter_code
_entity_poly.pdbx_strand_id
1 'polypeptide(L)'
;MTDAQVKIAESIGIPDARRHIFLCCDQTTPKCCEKERGLAAWDFLKRRLKELGLSERGGILRTRANCLRICEGGPIAVVYPEGTWYGECDPPVLEAIIQEHLIRGNVLKEHVITQHPLGSAVDPRNPNDIIHGFHNP
;
A
#
# COMPACT_ATOMS: atom_id res chain seq x y z
N MET A 1 -2.63 26.11 4.07
CA MET A 1 -2.07 25.29 5.15
C MET A 1 -2.41 25.93 6.49
N THR A 2 -2.92 25.16 7.42
CA THR A 2 -3.30 25.66 8.76
C THR A 2 -2.57 24.88 9.85
N ASP A 3 -2.46 25.49 11.03
CA ASP A 3 -1.87 24.81 12.18
C ASP A 3 -2.66 23.57 12.57
N ALA A 4 -3.97 23.60 12.40
CA ALA A 4 -4.82 22.44 12.68
C ALA A 4 -4.50 21.28 11.74
N GLN A 5 -4.27 21.54 10.46
CA GLN A 5 -3.90 20.52 9.50
C GLN A 5 -2.55 19.89 9.85
N VAL A 6 -1.57 20.72 10.21
CA VAL A 6 -0.25 20.22 10.59
C VAL A 6 -0.34 19.33 11.82
N LYS A 7 -1.10 19.74 12.84
CA LYS A 7 -1.28 18.96 14.06
C LYS A 7 -1.97 17.61 13.78
N ILE A 8 -2.97 17.61 12.91
CA ILE A 8 -3.63 16.36 12.51
C ILE A 8 -2.65 15.45 11.82
N ALA A 9 -1.89 15.97 10.85
CA ALA A 9 -0.89 15.18 10.13
C ALA A 9 0.12 14.55 11.10
N GLU A 10 0.59 15.30 12.08
CA GLU A 10 1.49 14.79 13.11
C GLU A 10 0.83 13.71 13.96
N SER A 11 -0.42 13.91 14.34
CA SER A 11 -1.14 12.97 15.21
C SER A 11 -1.38 11.62 14.55
N ILE A 12 -1.54 11.58 13.25
CA ILE A 12 -1.70 10.31 12.50
C ILE A 12 -0.38 9.76 11.98
N GLY A 13 0.74 10.42 12.29
CA GLY A 13 2.06 9.88 12.04
C GLY A 13 2.61 10.06 10.64
N ILE A 14 2.01 10.96 9.84
CA ILE A 14 2.46 11.16 8.45
C ILE A 14 3.96 11.48 8.37
N PRO A 15 4.52 12.41 9.17
CA PRO A 15 5.94 12.73 9.06
C PRO A 15 6.88 11.55 9.34
N ASP A 16 6.43 10.59 10.13
CA ASP A 16 7.26 9.44 10.55
C ASP A 16 6.91 8.16 9.77
N ALA A 17 6.04 8.25 8.78
CA ALA A 17 5.60 7.08 8.03
C ALA A 17 6.74 6.49 7.21
N ARG A 18 6.87 5.18 7.28
CA ARG A 18 7.88 4.43 6.52
C ARG A 18 7.28 3.77 5.28
N ARG A 19 6.04 3.35 5.38
CA ARG A 19 5.34 2.71 4.28
C ARG A 19 3.87 3.09 4.27
N HIS A 20 3.29 3.02 3.09
CA HIS A 20 1.88 3.31 2.88
C HIS A 20 1.29 2.20 2.02
N ILE A 21 0.27 1.53 2.54
CA ILE A 21 -0.45 0.50 1.80
C ILE A 21 -1.80 1.03 1.35
N PHE A 22 -2.09 0.84 0.06
CA PHE A 22 -3.38 1.16 -0.54
C PHE A 22 -4.07 -0.16 -0.90
N LEU A 23 -5.33 -0.29 -0.54
CA LEU A 23 -6.10 -1.52 -0.78
C LEU A 23 -7.36 -1.20 -1.57
N CYS A 24 -7.53 -1.86 -2.71
CA CYS A 24 -8.72 -1.76 -3.55
C CYS A 24 -9.80 -2.66 -2.93
N CYS A 25 -10.73 -2.07 -2.18
CA CYS A 25 -11.62 -2.88 -1.34
C CYS A 25 -13.06 -2.37 -1.24
N ASP A 26 -13.34 -1.18 -1.71
CA ASP A 26 -14.68 -0.59 -1.57
C ASP A 26 -15.12 -0.02 -2.90
N GLN A 27 -15.15 -0.86 -3.93
CA GLN A 27 -15.49 -0.44 -5.27
C GLN A 27 -16.96 -0.14 -5.43
N THR A 28 -17.27 0.99 -6.06
CA THR A 28 -18.63 1.35 -6.43
C THR A 28 -19.19 0.28 -7.38
N THR A 29 -18.38 -0.15 -8.35
CA THR A 29 -18.71 -1.29 -9.23
C THR A 29 -17.66 -2.36 -8.99
N PRO A 30 -17.98 -3.44 -8.26
CA PRO A 30 -17.00 -4.48 -7.93
C PRO A 30 -16.50 -5.19 -9.18
N LYS A 31 -15.20 -5.15 -9.43
CA LYS A 31 -14.56 -5.79 -10.58
C LYS A 31 -13.36 -6.66 -10.19
N CYS A 32 -12.51 -6.19 -9.28
CA CYS A 32 -11.34 -6.96 -8.88
C CYS A 32 -11.71 -8.13 -7.97
N CYS A 33 -12.77 -7.98 -7.18
CA CYS A 33 -13.33 -9.01 -6.32
C CYS A 33 -14.71 -8.57 -5.87
N GLU A 34 -15.44 -9.45 -5.19
CA GLU A 34 -16.71 -9.09 -4.58
C GLU A 34 -16.51 -8.03 -3.49
N LYS A 35 -17.48 -7.13 -3.36
CA LYS A 35 -17.37 -6.02 -2.41
C LYS A 35 -17.22 -6.48 -0.97
N GLU A 36 -17.97 -7.51 -0.58
CA GLU A 36 -17.89 -8.05 0.77
C GLU A 36 -16.50 -8.61 1.08
N ARG A 37 -15.88 -9.25 0.11
CA ARG A 37 -14.53 -9.78 0.24
C ARG A 37 -13.51 -8.65 0.43
N GLY A 38 -13.65 -7.57 -0.35
CA GLY A 38 -12.80 -6.39 -0.23
C GLY A 38 -12.94 -5.70 1.12
N LEU A 39 -14.19 -5.53 1.58
CA LEU A 39 -14.45 -4.89 2.87
C LEU A 39 -13.91 -5.74 4.04
N ALA A 40 -14.04 -7.06 3.95
CA ALA A 40 -13.48 -7.95 4.96
C ALA A 40 -11.95 -7.83 5.02
N ALA A 41 -11.30 -7.73 3.87
CA ALA A 41 -9.85 -7.52 3.78
C ALA A 41 -9.46 -6.19 4.42
N TRP A 42 -10.20 -5.12 4.13
CA TRP A 42 -9.94 -3.80 4.72
C TRP A 42 -10.11 -3.80 6.24
N ASP A 43 -11.19 -4.40 6.74
CA ASP A 43 -11.42 -4.48 8.18
C ASP A 43 -10.30 -5.25 8.87
N PHE A 44 -9.84 -6.33 8.28
CA PHE A 44 -8.70 -7.09 8.79
C PHE A 44 -7.44 -6.22 8.84
N LEU A 45 -7.14 -5.52 7.74
CA LEU A 45 -5.93 -4.67 7.65
C LEU A 45 -5.93 -3.60 8.73
N LYS A 46 -7.03 -2.86 8.87
CA LYS A 46 -7.15 -1.81 9.88
C LYS A 46 -6.93 -2.35 11.29
N ARG A 47 -7.66 -3.40 11.61
CA ARG A 47 -7.61 -4.00 12.95
C ARG A 47 -6.22 -4.55 13.27
N ARG A 48 -5.63 -5.25 12.29
CA ARG A 48 -4.34 -5.88 12.52
C ARG A 48 -3.21 -4.86 12.68
N LEU A 49 -3.21 -3.81 11.88
CA LEU A 49 -2.21 -2.73 12.02
C LEU A 49 -2.33 -2.06 13.39
N LYS A 50 -3.56 -1.87 13.88
CA LYS A 50 -3.78 -1.31 15.20
C LYS A 50 -3.29 -2.26 16.30
N GLU A 51 -3.62 -3.54 16.20
CA GLU A 51 -3.19 -4.55 17.18
C GLU A 51 -1.67 -4.62 17.31
N LEU A 52 -0.97 -4.44 16.20
CA LEU A 52 0.49 -4.52 16.17
C LEU A 52 1.17 -3.18 16.49
N GLY A 53 0.40 -2.13 16.77
CA GLY A 53 0.96 -0.81 17.05
C GLY A 53 1.58 -0.12 15.85
N LEU A 54 1.19 -0.51 14.64
CA LEU A 54 1.76 0.02 13.40
C LEU A 54 1.00 1.21 12.82
N SER A 55 -0.28 1.37 13.17
CA SER A 55 -1.07 2.50 12.69
C SER A 55 -0.68 3.79 13.39
N GLU A 56 -1.06 4.91 12.80
CA GLU A 56 -0.74 6.23 13.30
C GLU A 56 0.78 6.40 13.44
N ARG A 57 1.29 6.63 14.63
CA ARG A 57 2.72 6.84 14.84
C ARG A 57 3.58 5.59 14.71
N GLY A 58 2.97 4.45 14.43
CA GLY A 58 3.69 3.20 14.22
C GLY A 58 4.40 3.08 12.87
N GLY A 59 4.25 4.07 12.01
CA GLY A 59 5.02 4.14 10.77
C GLY A 59 4.35 3.58 9.53
N ILE A 60 3.12 3.05 9.64
CA ILE A 60 2.40 2.49 8.51
C ILE A 60 1.12 3.28 8.28
N LEU A 61 1.00 3.87 7.11
CA LEU A 61 -0.24 4.51 6.65
C LEU A 61 -1.02 3.53 5.81
N ARG A 62 -2.33 3.66 5.83
CA ARG A 62 -3.22 2.84 5.01
C ARG A 62 -4.29 3.70 4.36
N THR A 63 -4.68 3.35 3.16
CA THR A 63 -5.75 4.05 2.44
C THR A 63 -6.61 3.05 1.70
N ARG A 64 -7.91 3.20 1.88
CA ARG A 64 -8.91 2.44 1.15
C ARG A 64 -9.13 3.12 -0.21
N ALA A 65 -8.98 2.36 -1.28
CA ALA A 65 -9.17 2.86 -2.63
C ALA A 65 -10.43 2.25 -3.24
N ASN A 66 -11.17 3.04 -4.01
CA ASN A 66 -12.30 2.53 -4.78
C ASN A 66 -11.80 1.60 -5.89
N CYS A 67 -10.79 2.02 -6.63
CA CYS A 67 -10.23 1.24 -7.73
C CYS A 67 -8.76 1.55 -7.91
N LEU A 68 -7.94 0.51 -8.01
CA LEU A 68 -6.52 0.63 -8.34
C LEU A 68 -6.23 0.23 -9.79
N ARG A 69 -7.29 0.07 -10.60
CA ARG A 69 -7.27 -0.16 -12.04
C ARG A 69 -6.81 -1.56 -12.47
N ILE A 70 -6.42 -2.43 -11.55
CA ILE A 70 -6.24 -3.85 -11.86
C ILE A 70 -7.54 -4.53 -11.45
N CYS A 71 -8.38 -4.81 -12.45
CA CYS A 71 -9.76 -5.25 -12.22
C CYS A 71 -9.89 -6.78 -12.25
N GLU A 72 -8.89 -7.48 -11.75
CA GLU A 72 -8.86 -8.94 -11.75
C GLU A 72 -7.97 -9.45 -10.63
N GLY A 73 -8.35 -10.55 -10.00
CA GLY A 73 -7.52 -11.21 -9.00
C GLY A 73 -7.36 -10.43 -7.70
N GLY A 74 -8.37 -9.63 -7.35
CA GLY A 74 -8.33 -8.83 -6.10
C GLY A 74 -8.68 -9.62 -4.86
N PRO A 75 -8.66 -8.95 -3.70
CA PRO A 75 -8.31 -7.53 -3.54
C PRO A 75 -6.88 -7.22 -3.97
N ILE A 76 -6.71 -6.02 -4.54
CA ILE A 76 -5.41 -5.56 -5.00
C ILE A 76 -4.83 -4.58 -3.97
N ALA A 77 -3.55 -4.71 -3.67
CA ALA A 77 -2.87 -3.77 -2.80
C ALA A 77 -1.59 -3.26 -3.46
N VAL A 78 -1.20 -2.04 -3.10
CA VAL A 78 0.12 -1.51 -3.46
C VAL A 78 0.78 -0.93 -2.22
N VAL A 79 2.06 -1.21 -2.06
CA VAL A 79 2.86 -0.75 -0.92
C VAL A 79 3.95 0.17 -1.41
N TYR A 80 3.97 1.40 -0.90
CA TYR A 80 5.00 2.38 -1.18
C TYR A 80 5.90 2.55 0.05
N PRO A 81 7.18 2.91 -0.12
CA PRO A 81 7.80 3.49 -1.33
C PRO A 81 8.25 2.48 -2.39
N GLU A 82 8.27 1.18 -2.08
CA GLU A 82 8.77 0.19 -3.04
C GLU A 82 7.91 0.09 -4.30
N GLY A 83 6.64 0.49 -4.20
CA GLY A 83 5.71 0.40 -5.33
C GLY A 83 5.41 -1.04 -5.71
N THR A 84 5.25 -1.90 -4.71
CA THR A 84 5.02 -3.32 -4.91
C THR A 84 3.52 -3.59 -4.95
N TRP A 85 3.06 -4.13 -6.08
CA TRP A 85 1.65 -4.44 -6.32
C TRP A 85 1.39 -5.91 -6.05
N TYR A 86 0.39 -6.18 -5.21
CA TYR A 86 0.02 -7.53 -4.78
C TYR A 86 -1.39 -7.87 -5.20
N GLY A 87 -1.61 -9.14 -5.58
CA GLY A 87 -2.93 -9.68 -5.88
C GLY A 87 -3.45 -10.60 -4.80
N GLU A 88 -4.75 -10.89 -4.88
CA GLU A 88 -5.44 -11.82 -3.99
C GLU A 88 -5.21 -11.53 -2.50
N CYS A 89 -5.31 -10.25 -2.12
CA CYS A 89 -4.97 -9.78 -0.78
C CYS A 89 -6.09 -10.04 0.23
N ASP A 90 -6.49 -11.29 0.40
CA ASP A 90 -7.34 -11.72 1.49
C ASP A 90 -6.56 -11.68 2.82
N PRO A 91 -7.23 -11.80 3.98
CA PRO A 91 -6.55 -11.70 5.26
C PRO A 91 -5.27 -12.52 5.42
N PRO A 92 -5.18 -13.79 4.98
CA PRO A 92 -3.90 -14.51 5.11
C PRO A 92 -2.75 -13.87 4.32
N VAL A 93 -3.01 -13.38 3.12
CA VAL A 93 -2.01 -12.71 2.31
C VAL A 93 -1.65 -11.36 2.92
N LEU A 94 -2.65 -10.61 3.41
CA LEU A 94 -2.40 -9.35 4.11
C LEU A 94 -1.54 -9.55 5.36
N GLU A 95 -1.78 -10.61 6.12
CA GLU A 95 -0.93 -10.90 7.28
C GLU A 95 0.52 -11.12 6.86
N ALA A 96 0.74 -11.87 5.79
CA ALA A 96 2.10 -12.09 5.27
C ALA A 96 2.74 -10.78 4.78
N ILE A 97 1.98 -9.93 4.11
CA ILE A 97 2.45 -8.61 3.68
C ILE A 97 2.84 -7.76 4.89
N ILE A 98 2.01 -7.76 5.93
CA ILE A 98 2.29 -7.00 7.16
C ILE A 98 3.61 -7.48 7.77
N GLN A 99 3.75 -8.78 7.99
CA GLN A 99 4.91 -9.32 8.67
C GLN A 99 6.21 -9.19 7.86
N GLU A 100 6.18 -9.51 6.57
CA GLU A 100 7.37 -9.52 5.76
C GLU A 100 7.69 -8.17 5.13
N HIS A 101 6.70 -7.49 4.56
CA HIS A 101 6.95 -6.27 3.82
C HIS A 101 6.83 -5.01 4.69
N LEU A 102 5.72 -4.85 5.40
CA LEU A 102 5.51 -3.63 6.18
C LEU A 102 6.45 -3.54 7.38
N ILE A 103 6.69 -4.64 8.06
CA ILE A 103 7.55 -4.66 9.25
C ILE A 103 9.01 -4.84 8.88
N ARG A 104 9.33 -5.88 8.09
CA ARG A 104 10.71 -6.27 7.81
C ARG A 104 11.30 -5.65 6.55
N GLY A 105 10.47 -5.11 5.66
CA GLY A 105 10.94 -4.51 4.43
C GLY A 105 11.22 -5.51 3.31
N ASN A 106 10.79 -6.76 3.45
CA ASN A 106 11.01 -7.80 2.45
C ASN A 106 9.78 -7.98 1.59
N VAL A 107 9.93 -7.90 0.27
CA VAL A 107 8.84 -8.11 -0.67
C VAL A 107 8.37 -9.56 -0.63
N LEU A 108 7.06 -9.76 -0.61
CA LEU A 108 6.44 -11.09 -0.61
C LEU A 108 6.29 -11.58 -2.05
N LYS A 109 7.33 -12.20 -2.58
CA LYS A 109 7.47 -12.49 -4.02
C LYS A 109 6.35 -13.34 -4.62
N GLU A 110 5.77 -14.25 -3.85
CA GLU A 110 4.74 -15.19 -4.33
C GLU A 110 3.47 -14.49 -4.78
N HIS A 111 3.23 -13.28 -4.30
CA HIS A 111 1.99 -12.57 -4.57
C HIS A 111 2.20 -11.27 -5.36
N VAL A 112 3.41 -11.01 -5.80
CA VAL A 112 3.74 -9.78 -6.54
C VAL A 112 3.17 -9.85 -7.96
N ILE A 113 2.44 -8.80 -8.35
CA ILE A 113 2.01 -8.61 -9.73
C ILE A 113 3.10 -7.87 -10.49
N THR A 114 3.54 -6.75 -9.94
CA THR A 114 4.56 -5.89 -10.54
C THR A 114 5.15 -4.98 -9.48
N GLN A 115 6.22 -4.29 -9.81
CA GLN A 115 6.88 -3.38 -8.89
C GLN A 115 7.39 -2.15 -9.63
N HIS A 116 7.13 -0.97 -9.05
CA HIS A 116 7.58 0.31 -9.62
C HIS A 116 7.89 1.28 -8.48
N PRO A 117 9.15 1.38 -8.05
CA PRO A 117 9.51 2.30 -6.96
C PRO A 117 9.30 3.76 -7.38
N LEU A 118 8.56 4.50 -6.55
CA LEU A 118 8.36 5.93 -6.79
C LEU A 118 9.39 6.80 -6.07
N GLY A 119 10.12 6.23 -5.14
CA GLY A 119 11.09 6.97 -4.34
C GLY A 119 12.45 7.15 -4.99
N SER A 120 12.69 6.54 -6.15
CA SER A 120 13.95 6.75 -6.87
C SER A 120 13.90 8.14 -7.54
N ALA A 121 15.03 8.82 -7.57
CA ALA A 121 15.14 10.17 -8.13
C ALA A 121 15.10 10.12 -9.67
N VAL A 122 13.96 9.73 -10.22
CA VAL A 122 13.75 9.69 -11.67
C VAL A 122 13.27 11.06 -12.11
N ASP A 123 14.04 11.72 -12.99
CA ASP A 123 13.57 12.94 -13.67
C ASP A 123 12.94 12.51 -14.99
N PRO A 124 11.61 12.63 -15.12
CA PRO A 124 10.94 12.19 -16.35
C PRO A 124 11.37 12.99 -17.60
N ARG A 125 12.06 14.10 -17.42
CA ARG A 125 12.60 14.91 -18.53
C ARG A 125 13.97 14.40 -18.98
N ASN A 126 14.60 13.53 -18.20
CA ASN A 126 15.92 12.98 -18.52
C ASN A 126 15.76 11.52 -18.95
N PRO A 127 15.97 11.20 -20.25
CA PRO A 127 15.80 9.83 -20.72
C PRO A 127 16.69 8.81 -19.99
N ASN A 128 17.88 9.22 -19.57
CA ASN A 128 18.78 8.33 -18.84
C ASN A 128 18.24 7.98 -17.46
N ASP A 129 17.65 8.94 -16.78
CA ASP A 129 17.04 8.71 -15.47
C ASP A 129 15.84 7.77 -15.57
N ILE A 130 15.04 7.93 -16.61
CA ILE A 130 13.89 7.02 -16.84
C ILE A 130 14.38 5.60 -17.03
N ILE A 131 15.41 5.40 -17.85
CA ILE A 131 15.96 4.07 -18.10
C ILE A 131 16.50 3.45 -16.80
N HIS A 132 17.26 4.24 -16.05
CA HIS A 132 17.82 3.77 -14.77
C HIS A 132 16.73 3.50 -13.75
N GLY A 133 15.71 4.34 -13.70
CA GLY A 133 14.59 4.18 -12.77
C GLY A 133 13.84 2.89 -12.99
N PHE A 134 13.69 2.45 -14.23
CA PHE A 134 12.96 1.23 -14.55
C PHE A 134 13.81 -0.03 -14.54
N HIS A 135 15.10 0.08 -14.72
CA HIS A 135 16.00 -1.07 -14.81
C HIS A 135 16.75 -1.36 -13.51
N ASN A 136 16.52 -0.58 -12.49
CA ASN A 136 17.11 -0.78 -11.17
C ASN A 136 16.02 -1.19 -10.18
N PRO A 137 15.63 -2.43 -10.17
CA PRO A 137 14.64 -2.90 -9.21
C PRO A 137 15.15 -2.91 -7.78
#